data_81d291868a723cf44804bd9708c129d9
#
_entry.id   81d291868a723cf44804bd9708c129d9
#
_cell.length_a   1.000
_cell.length_b   1.000
_cell.length_c   1.000
_cell.angle_alpha   90.00
_cell.angle_beta   90.00
_cell.angle_gamma   90.00
#
_symmetry.space_group_name_H-M   'P 1'
#
loop_
_entity.id
_entity.type
_entity.pdbx_description
1 polymer ?
#
loop_
_entity_poly.entity_id
_entity_poly.type
_entity_poly.pdbx_seq_one_letter_code
_entity_poly.pdbx_strand_id
1 'polypeptide(L)'
;MYLVLYREKKNKIKVNKNKRKCDELMFYGENLEAIRLLNNKSRSDIAKELKVNEQTIWQYETDQLTPNLGEVFNLACIFNVQTQYFYSESPMIGQLGLVKKDSIFYSYKESEYIKPREIDPQYYEANTFSTLTQFIMSYFRYYETILKKIIIEIDKTRSKEISREDFIKQAAHIARSYITNGEFNEELLLDFEKAGVMVYERSSLDIVKSYSFWDSAGHPHIIMCNLNRAVGNQNLDLAYELGYLLLNRHAELTMASGDDFEILNRNAFDFTRHFLLPQSELIKACQPYKRITWRVWEKIAQKWKVPISLVTLHARKAGIISYKQYCYYEGKIHDGTLSSKKQSRARQALKMKSLLNLMIKRGIISSEYVFNYFKIENAFLKRLISIDLTRYDNKPTPVNSNIINYETLVQK
;
A
#
# COMPACT_ATOMS: atom_id res chain seq x y z
N MET A 1 10.36 5.26 -28.91
CA MET A 1 11.34 6.30 -28.62
C MET A 1 12.01 6.15 -27.22
N TYR A 2 11.40 5.47 -26.25
CA TYR A 2 12.00 5.23 -24.92
C TYR A 2 13.00 4.05 -24.85
N LEU A 3 13.02 3.16 -25.81
CA LEU A 3 13.97 2.03 -25.89
C LEU A 3 15.36 2.42 -26.39
N VAL A 4 15.51 3.57 -27.04
CA VAL A 4 16.79 4.08 -27.53
C VAL A 4 17.59 4.73 -26.40
N LEU A 5 16.92 5.38 -25.43
CA LEU A 5 17.57 6.04 -24.29
C LEU A 5 18.13 5.04 -23.26
N TYR A 6 17.59 3.82 -23.21
CA TYR A 6 18.11 2.78 -22.31
C TYR A 6 19.37 2.10 -22.86
N ARG A 7 19.53 2.05 -24.20
CA ARG A 7 20.76 1.54 -24.86
C ARG A 7 21.92 2.54 -24.80
N GLU A 8 21.65 3.83 -24.81
CA GLU A 8 22.73 4.85 -24.75
C GLU A 8 23.30 4.99 -23.33
N LYS A 9 22.56 4.73 -22.27
CA LYS A 9 23.12 4.68 -20.90
C LYS A 9 24.04 3.49 -20.67
N LYS A 10 23.85 2.35 -21.38
CA LYS A 10 24.76 1.20 -21.30
C LYS A 10 26.10 1.41 -21.96
N ASN A 11 26.22 2.35 -22.90
CA ASN A 11 27.45 2.61 -23.62
C ASN A 11 28.34 3.71 -22.99
N LYS A 12 27.87 4.43 -21.96
CA LYS A 12 28.70 5.40 -21.21
C LYS A 12 29.42 4.79 -19.98
N ILE A 13 29.22 3.51 -19.68
CA ILE A 13 29.99 2.78 -18.66
C ILE A 13 31.11 1.94 -19.30
N LYS A 14 31.69 2.43 -20.36
CA LYS A 14 32.96 1.94 -20.90
C LYS A 14 33.94 3.11 -20.91
N VAL A 15 34.55 3.39 -19.77
CA VAL A 15 35.93 3.96 -19.67
C VAL A 15 36.26 4.07 -18.16
N ASN A 16 36.91 3.08 -17.61
CA ASN A 16 38.15 3.23 -16.87
C ASN A 16 38.64 1.84 -16.40
N LYS A 17 39.10 1.07 -17.35
CA LYS A 17 39.95 -0.09 -17.03
C LYS A 17 41.39 0.45 -16.87
N ASN A 18 41.67 0.93 -15.65
CA ASN A 18 43.06 0.97 -15.14
C ASN A 18 43.04 1.66 -13.75
N LYS A 19 42.60 0.94 -12.76
CA LYS A 19 43.09 0.98 -11.37
C LYS A 19 42.55 -0.29 -10.68
N ARG A 20 43.35 -1.35 -10.67
CA ARG A 20 43.21 -2.42 -9.67
C ARG A 20 43.58 -1.80 -8.33
N LYS A 21 42.66 -1.08 -7.70
CA LYS A 21 42.52 -1.00 -6.25
C LYS A 21 41.71 -2.23 -5.87
N CYS A 22 42.14 -2.96 -4.84
CA CYS A 22 41.26 -3.84 -4.11
C CYS A 22 39.99 -3.04 -3.81
N ASP A 23 38.86 -3.43 -4.41
CA ASP A 23 37.56 -2.88 -4.04
C ASP A 23 37.35 -3.36 -2.60
N GLU A 24 37.73 -2.52 -1.63
CA GLU A 24 37.30 -2.69 -0.26
C GLU A 24 35.76 -2.64 -0.32
N LEU A 25 35.13 -3.74 0.08
CA LEU A 25 33.68 -3.82 0.20
C LEU A 25 33.22 -2.68 1.12
N MET A 26 32.66 -1.63 0.53
CA MET A 26 32.19 -0.45 1.27
C MET A 26 30.88 -0.79 1.96
N PHE A 27 30.83 -0.62 3.26
CA PHE A 27 29.59 -0.74 4.05
C PHE A 27 28.76 0.54 3.83
N TYR A 28 27.45 0.37 3.60
CA TYR A 28 26.49 1.47 3.44
C TYR A 28 25.62 1.57 4.69
N GLY A 29 25.84 2.57 5.52
CA GLY A 29 25.10 2.81 6.76
C GLY A 29 23.61 3.07 6.51
N GLU A 30 23.29 3.72 5.39
CA GLU A 30 21.90 3.94 4.95
C GLU A 30 21.10 2.63 4.82
N ASN A 31 21.74 1.53 4.41
CA ASN A 31 21.08 0.24 4.33
C ASN A 31 20.73 -0.31 5.71
N LEU A 32 21.58 -0.05 6.71
CA LEU A 32 21.30 -0.43 8.09
C LEU A 32 20.13 0.40 8.65
N GLU A 33 20.14 1.70 8.47
CA GLU A 33 19.04 2.57 8.91
C GLU A 33 17.72 2.16 8.25
N ALA A 34 17.72 1.99 6.93
CA ALA A 34 16.53 1.62 6.16
C ALA A 34 15.91 0.31 6.64
N ILE A 35 16.74 -0.74 6.79
CA ILE A 35 16.23 -2.06 7.21
C ILE A 35 15.81 -2.09 8.68
N ARG A 36 16.47 -1.31 9.54
CA ARG A 36 16.08 -1.16 10.93
C ARG A 36 14.70 -0.51 11.05
N LEU A 37 14.49 0.61 10.34
CA LEU A 37 13.23 1.33 10.32
C LEU A 37 12.10 0.49 9.71
N LEU A 38 12.36 -0.20 8.59
CA LEU A 38 11.41 -1.14 8.00
C LEU A 38 10.96 -2.25 8.97
N ASN A 39 11.84 -2.63 9.89
CA ASN A 39 11.55 -3.64 10.92
C ASN A 39 11.00 -3.05 12.22
N ASN A 40 10.72 -1.74 12.25
CA ASN A 40 10.24 -1.02 13.42
C ASN A 40 11.12 -1.25 14.67
N LYS A 41 12.45 -1.31 14.48
CA LYS A 41 13.43 -1.50 15.54
C LYS A 41 14.09 -0.16 15.88
N SER A 42 14.28 0.11 17.18
CA SER A 42 15.09 1.22 17.63
C SER A 42 16.60 0.91 17.52
N ARG A 43 17.45 1.94 17.52
CA ARG A 43 18.91 1.74 17.63
C ARG A 43 19.27 0.97 18.90
N SER A 44 18.56 1.25 20.01
CA SER A 44 18.74 0.55 21.28
C SER A 44 18.47 -0.96 21.17
N ASP A 45 17.48 -1.37 20.37
CA ASP A 45 17.17 -2.79 20.17
C ASP A 45 18.32 -3.51 19.45
N ILE A 46 18.84 -2.90 18.37
CA ILE A 46 19.98 -3.45 17.63
C ILE A 46 21.25 -3.44 18.49
N ALA A 47 21.49 -2.39 19.25
CA ALA A 47 22.63 -2.27 20.15
C ALA A 47 22.66 -3.40 21.20
N LYS A 48 21.51 -3.74 21.78
CA LYS A 48 21.37 -4.89 22.70
C LYS A 48 21.69 -6.22 22.03
N GLU A 49 21.19 -6.44 20.82
CA GLU A 49 21.42 -7.69 20.08
C GLU A 49 22.90 -7.84 19.67
N LEU A 50 23.56 -6.76 19.27
CA LEU A 50 24.99 -6.76 18.91
C LEU A 50 25.94 -6.63 20.12
N LYS A 51 25.43 -6.36 21.33
CA LYS A 51 26.20 -6.08 22.55
C LYS A 51 27.14 -4.87 22.40
N VAL A 52 26.68 -3.85 21.74
CA VAL A 52 27.35 -2.54 21.58
C VAL A 52 26.49 -1.44 22.20
N ASN A 53 26.98 -0.19 22.23
CA ASN A 53 26.15 0.93 22.66
C ASN A 53 25.30 1.51 21.50
N GLU A 54 24.27 2.26 21.83
CA GLU A 54 23.38 2.87 20.83
C GLU A 54 24.12 3.89 19.94
N GLN A 55 25.10 4.60 20.50
CA GLN A 55 25.95 5.52 19.76
C GLN A 55 26.74 4.81 18.65
N THR A 56 27.20 3.58 18.88
CA THR A 56 27.89 2.78 17.88
C THR A 56 26.97 2.45 16.70
N ILE A 57 25.70 2.12 16.96
CA ILE A 57 24.71 1.88 15.88
C ILE A 57 24.50 3.16 15.06
N TRP A 58 24.36 4.31 15.73
CA TRP A 58 24.25 5.60 15.04
C TRP A 58 25.49 5.89 14.17
N GLN A 59 26.68 5.59 14.67
CA GLN A 59 27.92 5.76 13.91
C GLN A 59 27.99 4.82 12.69
N TYR A 60 27.46 3.59 12.78
CA TYR A 60 27.34 2.69 11.63
C TYR A 60 26.35 3.23 10.61
N GLU A 61 25.18 3.72 11.03
CA GLU A 61 24.16 4.29 10.13
C GLU A 61 24.61 5.58 9.43
N THR A 62 25.52 6.34 10.04
CA THR A 62 26.07 7.60 9.49
C THR A 62 27.44 7.46 8.83
N ASP A 63 27.88 6.22 8.58
CA ASP A 63 29.19 5.88 7.97
C ASP A 63 30.41 6.47 8.73
N GLN A 64 30.26 6.82 10.02
CA GLN A 64 31.36 7.31 10.86
C GLN A 64 32.23 6.17 11.41
N LEU A 65 31.66 4.97 11.49
CA LEU A 65 32.33 3.76 11.91
C LEU A 65 31.84 2.59 11.03
N THR A 66 32.74 1.70 10.64
CA THR A 66 32.41 0.51 9.89
C THR A 66 32.32 -0.68 10.83
N PRO A 67 31.20 -1.45 10.85
CA PRO A 67 31.10 -2.66 11.64
C PRO A 67 32.09 -3.73 11.13
N ASN A 68 32.61 -4.55 12.02
CA ASN A 68 33.44 -5.68 11.63
C ASN A 68 32.60 -6.80 10.98
N LEU A 69 33.26 -7.76 10.31
CA LEU A 69 32.58 -8.84 9.58
C LEU A 69 31.65 -9.67 10.47
N GLY A 70 32.01 -9.89 11.74
CA GLY A 70 31.16 -10.62 12.69
C GLY A 70 29.89 -9.84 13.04
N GLU A 71 30.00 -8.53 13.20
CA GLU A 71 28.84 -7.66 13.44
C GLU A 71 27.93 -7.57 12.21
N VAL A 72 28.51 -7.47 11.00
CA VAL A 72 27.72 -7.51 9.75
C VAL A 72 26.99 -8.84 9.59
N PHE A 73 27.64 -9.96 9.92
CA PHE A 73 26.99 -11.27 9.92
C PHE A 73 25.82 -11.32 10.92
N ASN A 74 26.02 -10.81 12.12
CA ASN A 74 24.94 -10.73 13.12
C ASN A 74 23.78 -9.83 12.65
N LEU A 75 24.08 -8.68 12.06
CA LEU A 75 23.06 -7.81 11.45
C LEU A 75 22.27 -8.54 10.35
N ALA A 76 22.96 -9.28 9.49
CA ALA A 76 22.33 -10.07 8.43
C ALA A 76 21.34 -11.11 9.01
N CYS A 77 21.75 -11.80 10.08
CA CYS A 77 20.89 -12.74 10.80
C CYS A 77 19.68 -12.06 11.45
N ILE A 78 19.88 -10.92 12.13
CA ILE A 78 18.81 -10.14 12.80
C ILE A 78 17.72 -9.75 11.81
N PHE A 79 18.12 -9.33 10.61
CA PHE A 79 17.17 -8.79 9.61
C PHE A 79 16.74 -9.83 8.56
N ASN A 80 17.31 -11.02 8.56
CA ASN A 80 17.11 -12.08 7.55
C ASN A 80 17.45 -11.60 6.12
N VAL A 81 18.62 -11.02 5.98
CA VAL A 81 19.21 -10.61 4.70
C VAL A 81 20.58 -11.25 4.51
N GLN A 82 21.08 -11.23 3.28
CA GLN A 82 22.46 -11.65 3.01
C GLN A 82 23.45 -10.57 3.49
N THR A 83 24.68 -10.93 3.85
CA THR A 83 25.71 -9.96 4.24
C THR A 83 25.97 -8.93 3.13
N GLN A 84 25.88 -9.34 1.86
CA GLN A 84 26.02 -8.48 0.68
C GLN A 84 24.99 -7.35 0.62
N TYR A 85 23.87 -7.46 1.35
CA TYR A 85 22.87 -6.41 1.47
C TYR A 85 23.49 -5.09 1.96
N PHE A 86 24.37 -5.17 2.96
CA PHE A 86 25.02 -3.99 3.54
C PHE A 86 26.16 -3.41 2.70
N TYR A 87 26.61 -4.13 1.67
CA TYR A 87 27.66 -3.73 0.74
C TYR A 87 27.14 -3.40 -0.67
N SER A 88 25.83 -3.29 -0.83
CA SER A 88 25.18 -3.01 -2.12
C SER A 88 24.74 -1.54 -2.17
N GLU A 89 25.06 -0.83 -3.25
CA GLU A 89 24.62 0.55 -3.47
C GLU A 89 23.09 0.70 -3.57
N SER A 90 22.40 -0.32 -3.99
CA SER A 90 20.95 -0.28 -4.23
C SER A 90 20.30 -1.62 -3.90
N PRO A 91 20.25 -2.02 -2.63
CA PRO A 91 19.47 -3.19 -2.23
C PRO A 91 17.96 -2.89 -2.36
N MET A 92 17.12 -3.90 -2.16
CA MET A 92 15.66 -3.78 -2.26
C MET A 92 15.09 -2.56 -1.50
N ILE A 93 15.64 -2.24 -0.34
CA ILE A 93 15.19 -1.18 0.54
C ILE A 93 15.90 0.16 0.22
N GLY A 94 17.12 0.10 -0.29
CA GLY A 94 17.97 1.27 -0.55
C GLY A 94 17.68 2.00 -1.87
N GLN A 95 16.73 1.54 -2.70
CA GLN A 95 16.29 2.30 -3.86
C GLN A 95 15.38 3.45 -3.41
N LEU A 96 15.94 4.41 -2.70
CA LEU A 96 15.24 5.63 -2.32
C LEU A 96 14.92 6.46 -3.57
N GLY A 97 13.79 7.16 -3.56
CA GLY A 97 13.35 8.01 -4.67
C GLY A 97 12.39 7.36 -5.66
N LEU A 98 12.02 6.08 -5.49
CA LEU A 98 10.90 5.49 -6.22
C LEU A 98 9.56 6.06 -5.78
N VAL A 99 9.49 6.55 -4.56
CA VAL A 99 8.33 7.23 -3.98
C VAL A 99 8.80 8.56 -3.39
N LYS A 100 8.09 9.63 -3.69
CA LYS A 100 8.36 10.91 -3.01
C LYS A 100 7.74 10.84 -1.61
N LYS A 101 8.52 11.16 -0.58
CA LYS A 101 8.06 11.14 0.82
C LYS A 101 6.77 11.95 1.00
N ASP A 102 6.71 13.10 0.36
CA ASP A 102 5.61 14.06 0.43
C ASP A 102 4.36 13.65 -0.37
N SER A 103 4.43 12.58 -1.15
CA SER A 103 3.31 12.06 -1.94
C SER A 103 2.63 10.83 -1.32
N ILE A 104 3.03 10.45 -0.11
CA ILE A 104 2.42 9.32 0.61
C ILE A 104 1.28 9.85 1.48
N PHE A 105 0.08 9.34 1.28
CA PHE A 105 -1.11 9.71 2.03
C PHE A 105 -1.35 8.70 3.15
N TYR A 106 -1.40 9.17 4.38
CA TYR A 106 -1.52 8.35 5.58
C TYR A 106 -2.90 8.47 6.20
N SER A 107 -3.54 7.33 6.45
CA SER A 107 -4.79 7.24 7.24
C SER A 107 -4.44 6.88 8.68
N TYR A 108 -4.66 7.81 9.60
CA TYR A 108 -4.34 7.64 11.01
C TYR A 108 -5.48 6.97 11.78
N LYS A 109 -5.15 6.29 12.89
CA LYS A 109 -6.13 5.70 13.79
C LYS A 109 -6.86 6.75 14.63
N GLU A 110 -6.18 7.84 14.94
CA GLU A 110 -6.68 8.99 15.70
C GLU A 110 -6.43 10.27 14.91
N SER A 111 -7.20 11.31 15.16
CA SER A 111 -7.11 12.59 14.45
C SER A 111 -5.91 13.46 14.88
N GLU A 112 -4.93 12.88 15.57
CA GLU A 112 -3.76 13.60 16.02
C GLU A 112 -2.71 13.76 14.92
N TYR A 113 -2.12 14.95 14.87
CA TYR A 113 -0.99 15.28 13.99
C TYR A 113 0.23 14.45 14.38
N ILE A 114 0.65 13.53 13.52
CA ILE A 114 1.81 12.68 13.76
C ILE A 114 3.09 13.41 13.35
N LYS A 115 4.08 13.36 14.23
CA LYS A 115 5.38 13.97 13.98
C LYS A 115 6.08 13.30 12.79
N PRO A 116 6.79 14.04 11.92
CA PRO A 116 7.45 13.50 10.73
C PRO A 116 8.36 12.28 10.98
N ARG A 117 8.97 12.17 12.17
CA ARG A 117 9.85 11.05 12.55
C ARG A 117 9.11 9.71 12.72
N GLU A 118 7.80 9.73 12.93
CA GLU A 118 6.99 8.53 13.11
C GLU A 118 6.54 7.93 11.76
N ILE A 119 6.80 8.65 10.66
CA ILE A 119 6.41 8.27 9.30
C ILE A 119 7.57 7.61 8.53
N ASP A 120 8.80 7.69 9.04
CA ASP A 120 9.98 7.16 8.34
C ASP A 120 9.89 5.65 8.04
N PRO A 121 9.41 4.78 8.95
CA PRO A 121 9.23 3.36 8.62
C PRO A 121 8.34 3.12 7.40
N GLN A 122 7.24 3.85 7.27
CA GLN A 122 6.30 3.71 6.16
C GLN A 122 6.90 4.20 4.83
N TYR A 123 7.78 5.19 4.86
CA TYR A 123 8.50 5.63 3.67
C TYR A 123 9.43 4.54 3.12
N TYR A 124 10.20 3.88 3.99
CA TYR A 124 11.05 2.74 3.59
C TYR A 124 10.21 1.54 3.14
N GLU A 125 9.08 1.30 3.80
CA GLU A 125 8.13 0.26 3.42
C GLU A 125 7.54 0.52 2.02
N ALA A 126 7.12 1.76 1.73
CA ALA A 126 6.61 2.19 0.43
C ALA A 126 7.63 1.97 -0.70
N ASN A 127 8.89 2.39 -0.48
CA ASN A 127 9.96 2.16 -1.45
C ASN A 127 10.24 0.66 -1.66
N THR A 128 10.20 -0.13 -0.58
CA THR A 128 10.39 -1.59 -0.66
C THR A 128 9.30 -2.25 -1.49
N PHE A 129 8.03 -1.90 -1.27
CA PHE A 129 6.91 -2.42 -2.06
C PHE A 129 6.95 -1.93 -3.51
N SER A 130 7.35 -0.68 -3.75
CA SER A 130 7.56 -0.16 -5.12
C SER A 130 8.65 -0.94 -5.85
N THR A 131 9.79 -1.20 -5.20
CA THR A 131 10.88 -1.97 -5.78
C THR A 131 10.41 -3.38 -6.16
N LEU A 132 9.72 -4.07 -5.26
CA LEU A 132 9.16 -5.39 -5.53
C LEU A 132 8.14 -5.36 -6.67
N THR A 133 7.25 -4.37 -6.68
CA THR A 133 6.27 -4.18 -7.76
C THR A 133 6.95 -3.97 -9.10
N GLN A 134 7.88 -3.03 -9.19
CA GLN A 134 8.59 -2.73 -10.43
C GLN A 134 9.40 -3.93 -10.94
N PHE A 135 10.03 -4.68 -10.02
CA PHE A 135 10.69 -5.94 -10.37
C PHE A 135 9.70 -6.93 -10.98
N ILE A 136 8.59 -7.22 -10.31
CA ILE A 136 7.59 -8.17 -10.83
C ILE A 136 7.01 -7.67 -12.16
N MET A 137 6.60 -6.40 -12.23
CA MET A 137 5.97 -5.80 -13.41
C MET A 137 6.92 -5.69 -14.61
N SER A 138 8.24 -5.68 -14.41
CA SER A 138 9.22 -5.68 -15.51
C SER A 138 9.14 -6.93 -16.41
N TYR A 139 8.57 -8.02 -15.92
CA TYR A 139 8.35 -9.26 -16.65
C TYR A 139 7.02 -9.31 -17.43
N PHE A 140 6.16 -8.30 -17.24
CA PHE A 140 4.85 -8.24 -17.90
C PHE A 140 4.80 -7.09 -18.92
N ARG A 141 4.23 -7.37 -20.11
CA ARG A 141 3.95 -6.34 -21.11
C ARG A 141 2.62 -5.67 -20.81
N TYR A 142 2.56 -4.35 -21.01
CA TYR A 142 1.33 -3.55 -21.03
C TYR A 142 0.47 -3.65 -19.75
N TYR A 143 1.09 -3.44 -18.61
CA TYR A 143 0.32 -3.25 -17.40
C TYR A 143 -0.04 -1.77 -17.23
N GLU A 144 -1.23 -1.39 -17.62
CA GLU A 144 -1.76 -0.05 -17.37
C GLU A 144 -2.92 -0.13 -16.37
N THR A 145 -2.83 0.65 -15.29
CA THR A 145 -3.92 0.73 -14.32
C THR A 145 -5.11 1.48 -14.90
N ILE A 146 -6.32 0.97 -14.68
CA ILE A 146 -7.55 1.65 -15.09
C ILE A 146 -7.76 2.99 -14.37
N LEU A 147 -7.05 3.21 -13.24
CA LEU A 147 -7.14 4.46 -12.48
C LEU A 147 -6.75 5.68 -13.32
N LYS A 148 -5.83 5.53 -14.27
CA LYS A 148 -5.49 6.65 -15.20
C LYS A 148 -6.67 7.06 -16.06
N LYS A 149 -7.47 6.10 -16.54
CA LYS A 149 -8.70 6.39 -17.29
C LYS A 149 -9.74 7.06 -16.40
N ILE A 150 -9.93 6.54 -15.19
CA ILE A 150 -10.83 7.13 -14.19
C ILE A 150 -10.46 8.57 -13.89
N ILE A 151 -9.18 8.86 -13.70
CA ILE A 151 -8.67 10.22 -13.46
C ILE A 151 -9.05 11.17 -14.62
N ILE A 152 -8.84 10.74 -15.86
CA ILE A 152 -9.20 11.53 -17.03
C ILE A 152 -10.70 11.82 -17.06
N GLU A 153 -11.55 10.84 -16.76
CA GLU A 153 -12.99 11.03 -16.72
C GLU A 153 -13.41 11.97 -15.57
N ILE A 154 -12.81 11.84 -14.39
CA ILE A 154 -13.06 12.74 -13.26
C ILE A 154 -12.66 14.19 -13.62
N ASP A 155 -11.48 14.37 -14.25
CA ASP A 155 -11.01 15.71 -14.64
C ASP A 155 -11.94 16.40 -15.66
N LYS A 156 -12.57 15.64 -16.55
CA LYS A 156 -13.58 16.19 -17.48
C LYS A 156 -14.81 16.74 -16.76
N THR A 157 -15.15 16.23 -15.58
CA THR A 157 -16.30 16.69 -14.79
C THR A 157 -16.01 17.94 -13.96
N ARG A 158 -14.73 18.32 -13.82
CA ARG A 158 -14.30 19.48 -13.04
C ARG A 158 -14.64 20.77 -13.77
N SER A 159 -15.77 21.36 -13.48
CA SER A 159 -16.15 22.70 -13.93
C SER A 159 -16.19 23.69 -12.76
N LYS A 160 -16.11 25.01 -13.07
CA LYS A 160 -16.22 26.08 -12.03
C LYS A 160 -17.61 26.19 -11.42
N GLU A 161 -18.63 25.63 -12.08
CA GLU A 161 -20.06 25.77 -11.72
C GLU A 161 -20.54 24.63 -10.81
N ILE A 162 -19.73 23.52 -10.65
CA ILE A 162 -20.14 22.40 -9.85
C ILE A 162 -19.74 22.58 -8.38
N SER A 163 -20.63 22.24 -7.46
CA SER A 163 -20.30 22.25 -6.03
C SER A 163 -19.24 21.19 -5.71
N ARG A 164 -18.41 21.45 -4.67
CA ARG A 164 -17.42 20.46 -4.20
C ARG A 164 -18.06 19.10 -3.89
N GLU A 165 -19.22 19.10 -3.24
CA GLU A 165 -19.91 17.86 -2.86
C GLU A 165 -20.41 17.08 -4.08
N ASP A 166 -20.98 17.76 -5.06
CA ASP A 166 -21.44 17.14 -6.30
C ASP A 166 -20.27 16.61 -7.14
N PHE A 167 -19.16 17.35 -7.20
CA PHE A 167 -17.95 16.86 -7.86
C PHE A 167 -17.45 15.55 -7.23
N ILE A 168 -17.33 15.49 -5.90
CA ILE A 168 -16.87 14.28 -5.19
C ILE A 168 -17.85 13.12 -5.41
N LYS A 169 -19.16 13.39 -5.38
CA LYS A 169 -20.19 12.40 -5.65
C LYS A 169 -20.10 11.84 -7.08
N GLN A 170 -19.89 12.71 -8.07
CA GLN A 170 -19.66 12.27 -9.46
C GLN A 170 -18.37 11.48 -9.60
N ALA A 171 -17.27 11.94 -9.01
CA ALA A 171 -16.01 11.22 -9.01
C ALA A 171 -16.13 9.80 -8.41
N ALA A 172 -16.84 9.69 -7.29
CA ALA A 172 -17.11 8.40 -6.66
C ALA A 172 -17.96 7.47 -7.55
N HIS A 173 -18.97 8.03 -8.23
CA HIS A 173 -19.80 7.26 -9.15
C HIS A 173 -19.01 6.78 -10.38
N ILE A 174 -18.20 7.64 -10.98
CA ILE A 174 -17.30 7.28 -12.09
C ILE A 174 -16.37 6.16 -11.64
N ALA A 175 -15.66 6.34 -10.53
CA ALA A 175 -14.73 5.33 -10.03
C ALA A 175 -15.43 3.98 -9.78
N ARG A 176 -16.62 4.00 -9.17
CA ARG A 176 -17.40 2.79 -8.92
C ARG A 176 -17.78 2.06 -10.22
N SER A 177 -18.22 2.78 -11.24
CA SER A 177 -18.64 2.17 -12.52
C SER A 177 -17.48 1.48 -13.26
N TYR A 178 -16.24 1.90 -13.05
CA TYR A 178 -15.07 1.28 -13.66
C TYR A 178 -14.46 0.15 -12.82
N ILE A 179 -14.55 0.25 -11.49
CA ILE A 179 -13.82 -0.66 -10.58
C ILE A 179 -14.71 -1.85 -10.18
N THR A 180 -15.97 -1.60 -9.79
CA THR A 180 -16.80 -2.65 -9.21
C THR A 180 -17.55 -3.43 -10.29
N ASN A 181 -17.46 -4.77 -10.25
CA ASN A 181 -18.20 -5.65 -11.16
C ASN A 181 -19.54 -6.10 -10.56
N GLY A 182 -19.81 -5.82 -9.28
CA GLY A 182 -21.00 -6.24 -8.56
C GLY A 182 -21.83 -5.08 -8.04
N GLU A 183 -23.09 -5.40 -7.69
CA GLU A 183 -24.01 -4.43 -7.07
C GLU A 183 -23.49 -3.97 -5.69
N PHE A 184 -22.85 -4.87 -4.94
CA PHE A 184 -22.35 -4.65 -3.58
C PHE A 184 -20.82 -4.79 -3.50
N ASN A 185 -20.23 -4.48 -2.33
CA ASN A 185 -18.78 -4.45 -2.13
C ASN A 185 -18.22 -5.82 -1.64
N GLU A 186 -18.75 -6.93 -2.14
CA GLU A 186 -18.39 -8.25 -1.61
C GLU A 186 -16.97 -8.69 -1.96
N GLU A 187 -16.52 -8.33 -3.16
CA GLU A 187 -15.20 -8.67 -3.69
C GLU A 187 -14.33 -7.45 -3.98
N LEU A 188 -14.57 -6.35 -3.24
CA LEU A 188 -13.96 -5.06 -3.53
C LEU A 188 -12.42 -5.10 -3.60
N LEU A 189 -11.76 -5.86 -2.72
CA LEU A 189 -10.30 -6.03 -2.77
C LEU A 189 -9.86 -6.64 -4.12
N LEU A 190 -10.56 -7.67 -4.59
CA LEU A 190 -10.26 -8.31 -5.87
C LEU A 190 -10.53 -7.35 -7.04
N ASP A 191 -11.59 -6.56 -6.96
CA ASP A 191 -11.91 -5.55 -7.97
C ASP A 191 -10.81 -4.47 -8.04
N PHE A 192 -10.26 -4.05 -6.91
CA PHE A 192 -9.11 -3.14 -6.86
C PHE A 192 -7.85 -3.75 -7.49
N GLU A 193 -7.55 -5.00 -7.16
CA GLU A 193 -6.43 -5.72 -7.75
C GLU A 193 -6.59 -5.87 -9.28
N LYS A 194 -7.81 -6.15 -9.77
CA LYS A 194 -8.13 -6.19 -11.21
C LYS A 194 -8.03 -4.81 -11.86
N ALA A 195 -8.45 -3.76 -11.17
CA ALA A 195 -8.32 -2.38 -11.64
C ALA A 195 -6.87 -1.89 -11.74
N GLY A 196 -5.93 -2.67 -11.23
CA GLY A 196 -4.53 -2.35 -11.33
C GLY A 196 -3.93 -1.67 -10.12
N VAL A 197 -4.63 -1.69 -9.00
CA VAL A 197 -4.08 -1.25 -7.72
C VAL A 197 -3.18 -2.34 -7.14
N MET A 198 -2.01 -1.94 -6.66
CA MET A 198 -1.07 -2.81 -5.96
C MET A 198 -1.39 -2.79 -4.47
N VAL A 199 -2.12 -3.81 -4.00
CA VAL A 199 -2.51 -3.89 -2.59
C VAL A 199 -1.53 -4.79 -1.85
N TYR A 200 -0.98 -4.27 -0.75
CA TYR A 200 -0.12 -5.00 0.18
C TYR A 200 -0.68 -4.95 1.59
N GLU A 201 -0.43 -6.03 2.32
CA GLU A 201 -0.82 -6.16 3.72
C GLU A 201 0.42 -6.13 4.60
N ARG A 202 0.32 -5.38 5.68
CA ARG A 202 1.33 -5.34 6.74
C ARG A 202 0.78 -5.97 8.02
N SER A 203 1.68 -6.54 8.81
CA SER A 203 1.35 -7.16 10.10
C SER A 203 1.45 -6.19 11.28
N SER A 204 1.95 -4.99 11.07
CA SER A 204 2.16 -4.00 12.12
C SER A 204 0.84 -3.34 12.55
N LEU A 205 0.71 -3.09 13.84
CA LEU A 205 -0.39 -2.36 14.48
C LEU A 205 -0.03 -0.89 14.75
N ASP A 206 0.83 -0.31 13.92
CA ASP A 206 1.27 1.07 14.08
C ASP A 206 0.10 2.06 14.09
N ILE A 207 0.38 3.30 14.39
CA ILE A 207 -0.56 4.42 14.45
C ILE A 207 -1.28 4.60 13.11
N VAL A 208 -0.61 4.29 12.00
CA VAL A 208 -1.17 4.36 10.65
C VAL A 208 -1.98 3.10 10.33
N LYS A 209 -3.26 3.26 9.96
CA LYS A 209 -4.14 2.14 9.53
C LYS A 209 -3.82 1.64 8.14
N SER A 210 -3.67 2.57 7.22
CA SER A 210 -3.40 2.37 5.81
C SER A 210 -2.72 3.61 5.24
N TYR A 211 -2.11 3.47 4.08
CA TYR A 211 -1.58 4.59 3.31
C TYR A 211 -1.52 4.23 1.84
N SER A 212 -1.52 5.25 1.00
CA SER A 212 -1.48 5.10 -0.45
C SER A 212 -0.54 6.09 -1.12
N PHE A 213 -0.06 5.71 -2.29
CA PHE A 213 0.85 6.53 -3.10
C PHE A 213 0.91 6.04 -4.55
N TRP A 214 1.44 6.89 -5.42
CA TRP A 214 1.87 6.52 -6.76
C TRP A 214 3.39 6.35 -6.79
N ASP A 215 3.88 5.24 -7.32
CA ASP A 215 5.32 5.08 -7.53
C ASP A 215 5.82 5.82 -8.78
N SER A 216 7.14 5.91 -8.93
CA SER A 216 7.78 6.60 -10.07
C SER A 216 7.48 5.95 -11.43
N ALA A 217 7.06 4.69 -11.46
CA ALA A 217 6.62 3.99 -12.67
C ALA A 217 5.13 4.20 -12.96
N GLY A 218 4.40 4.86 -12.06
CA GLY A 218 2.97 5.16 -12.20
C GLY A 218 2.07 4.01 -11.80
N HIS A 219 2.50 3.15 -10.88
CA HIS A 219 1.63 2.16 -10.26
C HIS A 219 1.00 2.74 -8.99
N PRO A 220 -0.32 2.61 -8.81
CA PRO A 220 -1.00 2.99 -7.57
C PRO A 220 -0.86 1.89 -6.53
N HIS A 221 -0.45 2.28 -5.33
CA HIS A 221 -0.25 1.39 -4.20
C HIS A 221 -1.22 1.72 -3.06
N ILE A 222 -1.73 0.68 -2.41
CA ILE A 222 -2.44 0.76 -1.12
C ILE A 222 -1.79 -0.24 -0.18
N ILE A 223 -1.31 0.23 0.95
CA ILE A 223 -0.77 -0.59 2.02
C ILE A 223 -1.72 -0.52 3.22
N MET A 224 -2.17 -1.66 3.71
CA MET A 224 -3.14 -1.73 4.79
C MET A 224 -2.76 -2.74 5.88
N CYS A 225 -3.21 -2.48 7.09
CA CYS A 225 -3.18 -3.45 8.17
C CYS A 225 -4.46 -4.30 8.12
N ASN A 226 -4.33 -5.61 7.89
CA ASN A 226 -5.48 -6.51 7.71
C ASN A 226 -5.65 -7.52 8.85
N LEU A 227 -4.97 -7.32 9.98
CA LEU A 227 -5.04 -8.24 11.12
C LEU A 227 -6.44 -8.24 11.73
N ASN A 228 -7.09 -9.43 11.70
CA ASN A 228 -8.37 -9.70 12.36
C ASN A 228 -9.50 -8.70 12.09
N ARG A 229 -9.53 -8.09 10.91
CA ARG A 229 -10.52 -7.07 10.55
C ARG A 229 -11.75 -7.69 9.91
N ALA A 230 -12.89 -7.01 10.07
CA ALA A 230 -14.11 -7.30 9.33
C ALA A 230 -14.00 -6.76 7.88
N VAL A 231 -14.66 -7.42 6.94
CA VAL A 231 -14.64 -7.02 5.52
C VAL A 231 -15.14 -5.58 5.32
N GLY A 232 -16.09 -5.12 6.11
CA GLY A 232 -16.60 -3.74 6.01
C GLY A 232 -15.52 -2.70 6.33
N ASN A 233 -14.67 -2.95 7.33
CA ASN A 233 -13.56 -2.06 7.67
C ASN A 233 -12.47 -2.10 6.59
N GLN A 234 -12.20 -3.27 6.01
CA GLN A 234 -11.28 -3.38 4.87
C GLN A 234 -11.79 -2.56 3.68
N ASN A 235 -13.06 -2.69 3.34
CA ASN A 235 -13.68 -1.94 2.25
C ASN A 235 -13.63 -0.42 2.50
N LEU A 236 -13.82 0.00 3.76
CA LEU A 236 -13.71 1.39 4.16
C LEU A 236 -12.30 1.95 3.87
N ASP A 237 -11.26 1.24 4.32
CA ASP A 237 -9.88 1.66 4.10
C ASP A 237 -9.52 1.67 2.62
N LEU A 238 -9.88 0.63 1.86
CA LEU A 238 -9.64 0.57 0.41
C LEU A 238 -10.25 1.78 -0.32
N ALA A 239 -11.51 2.08 -0.03
CA ALA A 239 -12.20 3.18 -0.69
C ALA A 239 -11.66 4.55 -0.25
N TYR A 240 -11.21 4.66 1.00
CA TYR A 240 -10.61 5.88 1.52
C TYR A 240 -9.28 6.19 0.83
N GLU A 241 -8.40 5.19 0.72
CA GLU A 241 -7.14 5.32 0.01
C GLU A 241 -7.33 5.55 -1.49
N LEU A 242 -8.36 4.93 -2.10
CA LEU A 242 -8.72 5.24 -3.48
C LEU A 242 -9.10 6.71 -3.66
N GLY A 243 -9.85 7.27 -2.71
CA GLY A 243 -10.19 8.70 -2.69
C GLY A 243 -8.94 9.59 -2.75
N TYR A 244 -7.90 9.26 -1.99
CA TYR A 244 -6.62 9.95 -2.06
C TYR A 244 -5.94 9.80 -3.42
N LEU A 245 -5.81 8.56 -3.92
CA LEU A 245 -5.16 8.29 -5.20
C LEU A 245 -5.82 9.03 -6.38
N LEU A 246 -7.13 9.24 -6.34
CA LEU A 246 -7.88 9.85 -7.43
C LEU A 246 -8.02 11.38 -7.30
N LEU A 247 -8.33 11.88 -6.10
CA LEU A 247 -8.69 13.29 -5.89
C LEU A 247 -7.49 14.15 -5.50
N ASN A 248 -6.55 13.61 -4.75
CA ASN A 248 -5.50 14.37 -4.08
C ASN A 248 -4.10 14.14 -4.68
N ARG A 249 -4.00 13.54 -5.85
CA ARG A 249 -2.75 13.13 -6.52
C ARG A 249 -1.70 14.24 -6.76
N HIS A 250 -2.11 15.50 -6.68
CA HIS A 250 -1.24 16.66 -6.83
C HIS A 250 -0.97 17.40 -5.52
N ALA A 251 -1.49 16.91 -4.41
CA ALA A 251 -1.25 17.51 -3.11
C ALA A 251 0.16 17.16 -2.62
N GLU A 252 0.97 18.19 -2.36
CA GLU A 252 2.26 18.04 -1.68
C GLU A 252 2.03 18.25 -0.17
N LEU A 253 2.07 17.17 0.59
CA LEU A 253 1.72 17.18 2.03
C LEU A 253 2.66 18.01 2.90
N THR A 254 3.92 18.21 2.48
CA THR A 254 4.89 19.06 3.19
C THR A 254 4.54 20.54 3.12
N MET A 255 3.77 20.96 2.12
CA MET A 255 3.32 22.34 1.95
C MET A 255 1.90 22.56 2.51
N ALA A 256 1.20 21.48 2.88
CA ALA A 256 -0.15 21.56 3.37
C ALA A 256 -0.17 22.10 4.81
N SER A 257 -0.93 23.14 5.06
CA SER A 257 -1.30 23.56 6.40
C SER A 257 -2.19 22.50 7.06
N GLY A 258 -2.36 22.55 8.39
CA GLY A 258 -3.31 21.67 9.07
C GLY A 258 -4.72 21.70 8.46
N ASP A 259 -5.17 22.88 8.03
CA ASP A 259 -6.47 23.09 7.38
C ASP A 259 -6.56 22.39 6.02
N ASP A 260 -5.48 22.44 5.22
CA ASP A 260 -5.42 21.74 3.92
C ASP A 260 -5.52 20.23 4.11
N PHE A 261 -4.84 19.70 5.13
CA PHE A 261 -4.90 18.28 5.46
C PHE A 261 -6.32 17.83 5.85
N GLU A 262 -7.05 18.64 6.64
CA GLU A 262 -8.46 18.37 6.95
C GLU A 262 -9.35 18.36 5.71
N ILE A 263 -9.11 19.29 4.76
CA ILE A 263 -9.85 19.33 3.50
C ILE A 263 -9.60 18.06 2.68
N LEU A 264 -8.35 17.63 2.56
CA LEU A 264 -7.99 16.41 1.84
C LEU A 264 -8.65 15.17 2.48
N ASN A 265 -8.59 15.04 3.80
CA ASN A 265 -9.24 13.97 4.55
C ASN A 265 -10.76 13.98 4.34
N ARG A 266 -11.39 15.14 4.41
CA ARG A 266 -12.82 15.29 4.18
C ARG A 266 -13.22 14.90 2.76
N ASN A 267 -12.41 15.26 1.76
CA ASN A 267 -12.64 14.86 0.36
C ASN A 267 -12.59 13.34 0.20
N ALA A 268 -11.56 12.71 0.73
CA ALA A 268 -11.39 11.26 0.67
C ALA A 268 -12.54 10.53 1.40
N PHE A 269 -12.97 11.06 2.54
CA PHE A 269 -14.07 10.46 3.31
C PHE A 269 -15.44 10.65 2.60
N ASP A 270 -15.72 11.84 2.06
CA ASP A 270 -16.93 12.08 1.29
C ASP A 270 -16.97 11.21 0.01
N PHE A 271 -15.82 11.03 -0.66
CA PHE A 271 -15.69 10.07 -1.76
C PHE A 271 -16.02 8.66 -1.31
N THR A 272 -15.43 8.20 -0.21
CA THR A 272 -15.60 6.84 0.33
C THR A 272 -17.06 6.49 0.58
N ARG A 273 -17.83 7.38 1.21
CA ARG A 273 -19.24 7.11 1.50
C ARG A 273 -20.09 7.00 0.25
N HIS A 274 -19.82 7.81 -0.79
CA HIS A 274 -20.54 7.74 -2.06
C HIS A 274 -20.08 6.56 -2.93
N PHE A 275 -18.81 6.20 -2.86
CA PHE A 275 -18.26 5.05 -3.57
C PHE A 275 -18.78 3.73 -3.00
N LEU A 276 -18.74 3.53 -1.67
CA LEU A 276 -19.16 2.28 -1.04
C LEU A 276 -20.68 2.11 -0.98
N LEU A 277 -21.42 3.20 -0.80
CA LEU A 277 -22.87 3.18 -0.68
C LEU A 277 -23.45 4.41 -1.40
N PRO A 278 -23.78 4.31 -2.70
CA PRO A 278 -24.39 5.43 -3.41
C PRO A 278 -25.63 5.96 -2.69
N GLN A 279 -25.78 7.29 -2.61
CA GLN A 279 -26.86 7.91 -1.85
C GLN A 279 -28.26 7.49 -2.34
N SER A 280 -28.44 7.32 -3.65
CA SER A 280 -29.68 6.82 -4.24
C SER A 280 -30.04 5.42 -3.72
N GLU A 281 -29.04 4.56 -3.57
CA GLU A 281 -29.24 3.19 -3.08
C GLU A 281 -29.55 3.17 -1.58
N LEU A 282 -28.91 4.05 -0.79
CA LEU A 282 -29.24 4.23 0.62
C LEU A 282 -30.70 4.67 0.79
N ILE A 283 -31.15 5.68 0.01
CA ILE A 283 -32.53 6.18 0.04
C ILE A 283 -33.49 5.04 -0.33
N LYS A 284 -33.25 4.33 -1.43
CA LYS A 284 -34.07 3.17 -1.84
C LYS A 284 -34.14 2.09 -0.76
N ALA A 285 -33.02 1.81 -0.10
CA ALA A 285 -32.98 0.81 0.97
C ALA A 285 -33.77 1.23 2.22
N CYS A 286 -33.96 2.53 2.44
CA CYS A 286 -34.74 3.06 3.56
C CYS A 286 -36.24 3.21 3.26
N GLN A 287 -36.64 3.38 1.99
CA GLN A 287 -38.03 3.60 1.56
C GLN A 287 -39.07 2.62 2.11
N PRO A 288 -38.80 1.29 2.18
CA PRO A 288 -39.81 0.34 2.67
C PRO A 288 -40.15 0.51 4.15
N TYR A 289 -39.38 1.28 4.90
CA TYR A 289 -39.51 1.34 6.35
C TYR A 289 -40.15 2.66 6.80
N LYS A 290 -41.37 2.60 7.42
CA LYS A 290 -41.99 3.76 8.07
C LYS A 290 -41.16 4.29 9.24
N ARG A 291 -40.46 3.42 9.94
CA ARG A 291 -39.54 3.75 11.04
C ARG A 291 -38.24 3.00 10.87
N ILE A 292 -37.15 3.76 10.78
CA ILE A 292 -35.81 3.19 10.61
C ILE A 292 -35.27 2.87 12.01
N THR A 293 -35.02 1.59 12.25
CA THR A 293 -34.46 1.07 13.50
C THR A 293 -33.02 0.61 13.29
N TRP A 294 -32.29 0.31 14.37
CA TRP A 294 -30.96 -0.26 14.32
C TRP A 294 -30.86 -1.49 13.38
N ARG A 295 -31.85 -2.38 13.42
CA ARG A 295 -31.88 -3.57 12.56
C ARG A 295 -31.90 -3.25 11.06
N VAL A 296 -32.45 -2.11 10.68
CA VAL A 296 -32.42 -1.66 9.28
C VAL A 296 -31.01 -1.24 8.88
N TRP A 297 -30.33 -0.49 9.75
CA TRP A 297 -28.94 -0.10 9.54
C TRP A 297 -28.02 -1.32 9.46
N GLU A 298 -28.20 -2.29 10.34
CA GLU A 298 -27.48 -3.57 10.29
C GLU A 298 -27.66 -4.31 8.96
N LYS A 299 -28.90 -4.43 8.48
CA LYS A 299 -29.18 -5.07 7.18
C LYS A 299 -28.50 -4.36 6.03
N ILE A 300 -28.55 -3.02 6.00
CA ILE A 300 -27.88 -2.24 4.97
C ILE A 300 -26.36 -2.43 5.05
N ALA A 301 -25.78 -2.33 6.24
CA ALA A 301 -24.34 -2.50 6.45
C ALA A 301 -23.84 -3.91 6.04
N GLN A 302 -24.62 -4.95 6.37
CA GLN A 302 -24.31 -6.34 6.00
C GLN A 302 -24.42 -6.57 4.49
N LYS A 303 -25.47 -6.03 3.86
CA LYS A 303 -25.70 -6.15 2.42
C LYS A 303 -24.58 -5.46 1.63
N TRP A 304 -24.22 -4.25 2.01
CA TRP A 304 -23.21 -3.44 1.32
C TRP A 304 -21.77 -3.72 1.78
N LYS A 305 -21.57 -4.60 2.78
CA LYS A 305 -20.24 -4.91 3.35
C LYS A 305 -19.49 -3.63 3.76
N VAL A 306 -20.15 -2.79 4.53
CA VAL A 306 -19.63 -1.53 5.06
C VAL A 306 -19.82 -1.47 6.57
N PRO A 307 -19.04 -0.64 7.31
CA PRO A 307 -19.29 -0.40 8.72
C PRO A 307 -20.64 0.30 8.92
N ILE A 308 -21.32 -0.04 10.02
CA ILE A 308 -22.62 0.56 10.31
C ILE A 308 -22.50 2.06 10.64
N SER A 309 -21.38 2.50 11.20
CA SER A 309 -21.05 3.91 11.41
C SER A 309 -21.03 4.71 10.10
N LEU A 310 -20.54 4.12 9.00
CA LEU A 310 -20.62 4.74 7.68
C LEU A 310 -22.06 4.92 7.23
N VAL A 311 -22.92 3.91 7.44
CA VAL A 311 -24.32 3.94 7.04
C VAL A 311 -25.09 5.02 7.79
N THR A 312 -24.92 5.10 9.11
CA THR A 312 -25.60 6.11 9.97
C THR A 312 -25.14 7.53 9.64
N LEU A 313 -23.85 7.73 9.43
CA LEU A 313 -23.31 9.03 9.02
C LEU A 313 -23.79 9.43 7.63
N HIS A 314 -23.81 8.48 6.69
CA HIS A 314 -24.32 8.75 5.34
C HIS A 314 -25.82 9.09 5.34
N ALA A 315 -26.61 8.38 6.17
CA ALA A 315 -28.03 8.68 6.39
C ALA A 315 -28.25 10.08 7.00
N ARG A 316 -27.38 10.50 7.92
CA ARG A 316 -27.39 11.87 8.47
C ARG A 316 -27.08 12.92 7.38
N LYS A 317 -26.04 12.70 6.58
CA LYS A 317 -25.65 13.60 5.48
C LYS A 317 -26.73 13.67 4.40
N ALA A 318 -27.43 12.57 4.13
CA ALA A 318 -28.53 12.50 3.19
C ALA A 318 -29.87 13.05 3.75
N GLY A 319 -29.92 13.52 4.99
CA GLY A 319 -31.14 14.03 5.63
C GLY A 319 -32.17 12.97 6.03
N ILE A 320 -31.82 11.69 5.99
CA ILE A 320 -32.74 10.58 6.34
C ILE A 320 -32.95 10.52 7.85
N ILE A 321 -31.92 10.87 8.62
CA ILE A 321 -32.00 10.99 10.09
C ILE A 321 -31.53 12.35 10.57
N SER A 322 -32.09 12.80 11.71
CA SER A 322 -31.68 14.04 12.35
C SER A 322 -30.31 13.89 13.02
N TYR A 323 -29.65 15.04 13.34
CA TYR A 323 -28.39 15.05 14.08
C TYR A 323 -28.52 14.36 15.46
N LYS A 324 -29.64 14.57 16.17
CA LYS A 324 -29.92 13.92 17.45
C LYS A 324 -29.98 12.39 17.34
N GLN A 325 -30.60 11.88 16.27
CA GLN A 325 -30.66 10.44 16.01
C GLN A 325 -29.27 9.87 15.67
N TYR A 326 -28.51 10.60 14.86
CA TYR A 326 -27.12 10.24 14.54
C TYR A 326 -26.27 10.12 15.81
N CYS A 327 -26.25 11.16 16.67
CA CYS A 327 -25.49 11.14 17.92
C CYS A 327 -25.91 9.98 18.85
N TYR A 328 -27.21 9.64 18.87
CA TYR A 328 -27.70 8.49 19.62
C TYR A 328 -27.07 7.17 19.11
N TYR A 329 -27.02 6.96 17.79
CA TYR A 329 -26.44 5.75 17.21
C TYR A 329 -24.93 5.71 17.41
N GLU A 330 -24.23 6.82 17.20
CA GLU A 330 -22.77 6.92 17.41
C GLU A 330 -22.40 6.61 18.86
N GLY A 331 -23.10 7.19 19.83
CA GLY A 331 -22.87 6.88 21.24
C GLY A 331 -23.05 5.39 21.53
N LYS A 332 -24.09 4.77 20.97
CA LYS A 332 -24.38 3.34 21.16
C LYS A 332 -23.40 2.41 20.44
N ILE A 333 -22.80 2.85 19.35
CA ILE A 333 -21.70 2.13 18.66
C ILE A 333 -20.43 2.21 19.50
N HIS A 334 -20.11 3.42 20.01
CA HIS A 334 -18.92 3.69 20.78
C HIS A 334 -18.91 2.93 22.12
N ASP A 335 -20.01 2.91 22.83
CA ASP A 335 -20.15 2.19 24.12
C ASP A 335 -20.35 0.66 23.96
N GLY A 336 -20.37 0.15 22.72
CA GLY A 336 -20.53 -1.26 22.40
C GLY A 336 -21.93 -1.83 22.66
N THR A 337 -22.90 -0.99 23.07
CA THR A 337 -24.27 -1.44 23.36
C THR A 337 -25.00 -1.91 22.10
N LEU A 338 -24.70 -1.30 20.96
CA LEU A 338 -25.16 -1.71 19.64
C LEU A 338 -23.98 -2.26 18.84
N SER A 339 -23.65 -3.53 19.06
CA SER A 339 -22.65 -4.20 18.23
C SER A 339 -23.31 -4.76 16.97
N SER A 340 -22.67 -4.56 15.81
CA SER A 340 -23.08 -5.24 14.59
C SER A 340 -22.80 -6.75 14.71
N LYS A 341 -23.67 -7.59 14.14
CA LYS A 341 -23.37 -9.01 13.98
C LYS A 341 -22.03 -9.17 13.28
N LYS A 342 -21.24 -10.18 13.69
CA LYS A 342 -19.93 -10.46 13.10
C LYS A 342 -20.03 -10.48 11.56
N GLN A 343 -19.41 -9.51 10.92
CA GLN A 343 -19.18 -9.54 9.47
C GLN A 343 -18.13 -10.61 9.14
N SER A 344 -18.13 -11.09 7.91
CA SER A 344 -17.08 -11.99 7.43
C SER A 344 -15.70 -11.36 7.62
N ARG A 345 -14.68 -12.20 7.77
CA ARG A 345 -13.28 -11.73 7.85
C ARG A 345 -12.88 -11.04 6.56
N ALA A 346 -12.01 -10.08 6.67
CA ALA A 346 -11.34 -9.43 5.56
C ALA A 346 -10.61 -10.45 4.67
N ARG A 347 -10.57 -10.20 3.38
CA ARG A 347 -9.84 -11.02 2.42
C ARG A 347 -8.36 -10.62 2.43
N GLN A 348 -7.49 -11.54 2.02
CA GLN A 348 -6.06 -11.26 1.85
C GLN A 348 -5.78 -10.72 0.44
N ALA A 349 -4.85 -9.77 0.35
CA ALA A 349 -4.29 -9.32 -0.92
C ALA A 349 -3.44 -10.44 -1.52
N LEU A 350 -3.78 -10.88 -2.71
CA LEU A 350 -3.18 -12.07 -3.32
C LEU A 350 -2.45 -11.80 -4.64
N LYS A 351 -2.72 -10.69 -5.32
CA LYS A 351 -2.23 -10.43 -6.67
C LYS A 351 -0.72 -10.53 -6.78
N MET A 352 0.02 -9.74 -5.99
CA MET A 352 1.48 -9.72 -6.07
C MET A 352 2.11 -11.04 -5.66
N LYS A 353 1.54 -11.68 -4.63
CA LYS A 353 1.92 -13.04 -4.20
C LYS A 353 1.71 -14.07 -5.32
N SER A 354 0.54 -14.01 -5.98
CA SER A 354 0.19 -14.94 -7.05
C SER A 354 1.05 -14.75 -8.29
N LEU A 355 1.37 -13.50 -8.65
CA LEU A 355 2.26 -13.19 -9.78
C LEU A 355 3.67 -13.73 -9.54
N LEU A 356 4.26 -13.46 -8.37
CA LEU A 356 5.58 -13.96 -8.04
C LEU A 356 5.63 -15.51 -8.01
N ASN A 357 4.63 -16.13 -7.39
CA ASN A 357 4.50 -17.59 -7.37
C ASN A 357 4.35 -18.18 -8.78
N LEU A 358 3.58 -17.52 -9.64
CA LEU A 358 3.40 -17.96 -11.02
C LEU A 358 4.69 -17.88 -11.83
N MET A 359 5.47 -16.79 -11.66
CA MET A 359 6.76 -16.62 -12.32
C MET A 359 7.72 -17.75 -11.93
N ILE A 360 7.77 -18.11 -10.66
CA ILE A 360 8.62 -19.22 -10.18
C ILE A 360 8.11 -20.57 -10.70
N LYS A 361 6.81 -20.86 -10.55
CA LYS A 361 6.21 -22.11 -11.04
C LYS A 361 6.39 -22.35 -12.53
N ARG A 362 6.42 -21.27 -13.33
CA ARG A 362 6.66 -21.34 -14.77
C ARG A 362 8.14 -21.31 -15.15
N GLY A 363 9.03 -21.25 -14.15
CA GLY A 363 10.48 -21.22 -14.38
C GLY A 363 10.99 -19.94 -15.06
N ILE A 364 10.23 -18.83 -14.98
CA ILE A 364 10.66 -17.52 -15.52
C ILE A 364 11.79 -16.97 -14.69
N ILE A 365 11.68 -17.12 -13.38
CA ILE A 365 12.71 -16.80 -12.39
C ILE A 365 12.77 -17.94 -11.38
N SER A 366 13.91 -18.11 -10.73
CA SER A 366 14.04 -19.01 -9.57
C SER A 366 13.89 -18.23 -8.27
N SER A 367 13.56 -18.92 -7.17
CA SER A 367 13.57 -18.33 -5.83
C SER A 367 14.97 -17.83 -5.46
N GLU A 368 16.01 -18.60 -5.78
CA GLU A 368 17.41 -18.23 -5.58
C GLU A 368 17.77 -16.93 -6.34
N TYR A 369 17.27 -16.77 -7.57
CA TYR A 369 17.46 -15.53 -8.32
C TYR A 369 16.84 -14.33 -7.57
N VAL A 370 15.63 -14.45 -7.02
CA VAL A 370 14.98 -13.40 -6.25
C VAL A 370 15.80 -13.04 -5.02
N PHE A 371 16.26 -14.05 -4.27
CA PHE A 371 17.06 -13.83 -3.06
C PHE A 371 18.40 -13.15 -3.38
N ASN A 372 19.09 -13.60 -4.41
CA ASN A 372 20.36 -13.02 -4.83
C ASN A 372 20.21 -11.63 -5.44
N TYR A 373 19.12 -11.38 -6.16
CA TYR A 373 18.84 -10.06 -6.76
C TYR A 373 18.61 -8.99 -5.68
N PHE A 374 17.80 -9.32 -4.66
CA PHE A 374 17.46 -8.40 -3.60
C PHE A 374 18.39 -8.48 -2.38
N LYS A 375 19.33 -9.44 -2.35
CA LYS A 375 20.21 -9.70 -1.22
C LYS A 375 19.47 -10.01 0.09
N ILE A 376 18.35 -10.73 0.00
CA ILE A 376 17.47 -11.08 1.12
C ILE A 376 17.35 -12.59 1.28
N GLU A 377 16.85 -13.02 2.45
CA GLU A 377 16.52 -14.40 2.75
C GLU A 377 15.00 -14.66 2.62
N ASN A 378 14.62 -15.95 2.47
CA ASN A 378 13.21 -16.34 2.41
C ASN A 378 12.40 -15.86 3.61
N ALA A 379 12.99 -15.84 4.80
CA ALA A 379 12.35 -15.36 6.03
C ALA A 379 11.98 -13.88 5.97
N PHE A 380 12.77 -13.06 5.27
CA PHE A 380 12.46 -11.65 5.02
C PHE A 380 11.19 -11.50 4.18
N LEU A 381 11.09 -12.16 3.02
CA LEU A 381 9.89 -12.12 2.17
C LEU A 381 8.67 -12.69 2.88
N LYS A 382 8.83 -13.76 3.64
CA LYS A 382 7.74 -14.34 4.42
C LYS A 382 7.17 -13.37 5.44
N ARG A 383 8.01 -12.56 6.07
CA ARG A 383 7.59 -11.50 6.99
C ARG A 383 6.97 -10.32 6.24
N LEU A 384 7.58 -9.87 5.13
CA LEU A 384 7.15 -8.68 4.39
C LEU A 384 5.80 -8.87 3.69
N ILE A 385 5.63 -9.98 2.97
CA ILE A 385 4.45 -10.24 2.12
C ILE A 385 3.82 -11.61 2.36
N SER A 386 4.17 -12.30 3.44
CA SER A 386 3.62 -13.63 3.80
C SER A 386 3.77 -14.67 2.67
N ILE A 387 4.90 -14.63 1.97
CA ILE A 387 5.25 -15.59 0.90
C ILE A 387 6.42 -16.47 1.36
N ASP A 388 6.34 -17.76 1.06
CA ASP A 388 7.39 -18.73 1.27
C ASP A 388 7.80 -19.33 -0.08
N LEU A 389 8.87 -18.81 -0.66
CA LEU A 389 9.31 -19.20 -2.01
C LEU A 389 9.98 -20.58 -2.05
N THR A 390 10.52 -21.06 -0.94
CA THR A 390 11.18 -22.38 -0.89
C THR A 390 10.25 -23.55 -1.17
N ARG A 391 8.93 -23.34 -1.04
CA ARG A 391 7.93 -24.36 -1.36
C ARG A 391 7.83 -24.68 -2.86
N TYR A 392 8.46 -23.89 -3.72
CA TYR A 392 8.32 -23.98 -5.16
C TYR A 392 9.58 -24.44 -5.89
N ASP A 393 10.70 -24.64 -5.17
CA ASP A 393 12.02 -24.96 -5.74
C ASP A 393 12.14 -26.38 -6.33
N ASN A 394 11.07 -27.16 -6.36
CA ASN A 394 11.14 -28.59 -6.69
C ASN A 394 11.14 -28.97 -8.17
N LYS A 395 11.30 -28.03 -9.12
CA LYS A 395 11.63 -28.40 -10.53
C LYS A 395 12.19 -27.20 -11.30
N PRO A 396 13.45 -27.20 -11.73
CA PRO A 396 13.92 -26.30 -12.76
C PRO A 396 13.42 -26.77 -14.12
N THR A 397 12.46 -26.12 -14.70
CA THR A 397 12.23 -26.19 -16.15
C THR A 397 12.93 -24.99 -16.78
N PRO A 398 13.87 -25.20 -17.74
CA PRO A 398 14.51 -24.09 -18.41
C PRO A 398 13.45 -23.39 -19.29
N VAL A 399 13.21 -22.11 -19.08
CA VAL A 399 12.31 -21.33 -19.90
C VAL A 399 13.09 -20.22 -20.58
N ASN A 400 12.96 -20.20 -21.90
CA ASN A 400 13.34 -19.08 -22.74
C ASN A 400 12.71 -17.79 -22.18
N SER A 401 13.48 -16.72 -22.18
CA SER A 401 13.15 -15.36 -21.72
C SER A 401 12.00 -14.75 -22.53
N ASN A 402 10.81 -15.25 -22.39
CA ASN A 402 9.64 -14.69 -23.02
C ASN A 402 8.88 -13.81 -22.02
N ILE A 403 8.80 -12.53 -22.33
CA ILE A 403 7.93 -11.58 -21.66
C ILE A 403 6.49 -12.09 -21.73
N ILE A 404 5.84 -12.21 -20.59
CA ILE A 404 4.49 -12.76 -20.46
C ILE A 404 3.47 -11.67 -20.81
N ASN A 405 2.47 -12.03 -21.63
CA ASN A 405 1.32 -11.15 -21.82
C ASN A 405 0.33 -11.34 -20.66
N TYR A 406 0.10 -10.29 -19.87
CA TYR A 406 -0.78 -10.33 -18.69
C TYR A 406 -2.22 -10.74 -19.04
N GLU A 407 -2.74 -10.31 -20.19
CA GLU A 407 -4.10 -10.62 -20.62
C GLU A 407 -4.35 -12.13 -20.79
N THR A 408 -3.33 -12.90 -21.16
CA THR A 408 -3.43 -14.36 -21.29
C THR A 408 -3.46 -15.11 -19.97
N LEU A 409 -3.16 -14.43 -18.85
CA LEU A 409 -3.13 -15.03 -17.51
C LEU A 409 -4.43 -14.86 -16.74
N VAL A 410 -5.23 -13.86 -17.08
CA VAL A 410 -6.48 -13.50 -16.38
C VAL A 410 -7.69 -14.25 -16.96
N GLN A 411 -7.57 -14.85 -18.15
CA GLN A 411 -8.66 -15.56 -18.86
C GLN A 411 -8.73 -17.06 -18.56
N LYS A 412 -7.97 -17.57 -17.63
CA LYS A 412 -8.04 -18.95 -17.12
C LYS A 412 -8.19 -18.92 -15.60
#